data_5c478049deeb369a6ac987999174e87a
#
_entry.id   5c478049deeb369a6ac987999174e87a
#
_cell.length_a   1.000
_cell.length_b   1.000
_cell.length_c   1.000
_cell.angle_alpha   90.00
_cell.angle_beta   90.00
_cell.angle_gamma   90.00
#
_symmetry.space_group_name_H-M   'P 1'
#
loop_
_entity.id
_entity.type
_entity.pdbx_description
1 polymer ?
#
loop_
_entity_poly.entity_id
_entity_poly.type
_entity_poly.pdbx_seq_one_letter_code
_entity_poly.pdbx_strand_id
1 'polypeptide(L)'
;MGELRELCDLKAKSSNFKLGPFDKFKKCVPVRLQKQGYDIQAFHGSSSKMYNRKEWYPYMGLQDAHFYPHFSNIKLCYSFPGACDYNIVHDVSAANKSAQGKSFIYWLTLNTHHPYSELDMLGANTYDCHQPLFNGRQEACRI
;
A
#
# COMPACT_ATOMS: atom_id res chain seq x y z
N MET A 1 5.35 -5.97 -8.94
CA MET A 1 5.62 -4.90 -8.00
C MET A 1 5.23 -3.57 -8.63
N GLY A 2 4.05 -3.08 -8.27
CA GLY A 2 3.51 -1.82 -8.78
C GLY A 2 4.36 -0.63 -8.36
N GLU A 3 4.80 -0.60 -7.10
CA GLU A 3 5.51 0.53 -6.50
C GLU A 3 6.73 1.02 -7.29
N LEU A 4 7.55 0.09 -7.78
CA LEU A 4 8.75 0.45 -8.56
C LEU A 4 8.39 1.07 -9.90
N ARG A 5 7.32 0.57 -10.52
CA ARG A 5 6.84 1.11 -11.78
C ARG A 5 6.16 2.46 -11.60
N GLU A 6 5.27 2.55 -10.62
CA GLU A 6 4.45 3.74 -10.39
C GLU A 6 5.25 4.91 -9.82
N LEU A 7 6.10 4.64 -8.83
CA LEU A 7 6.81 5.71 -8.13
C LEU A 7 8.19 6.01 -8.72
N CYS A 8 8.78 5.09 -9.48
CA CYS A 8 10.17 5.21 -9.94
C CYS A 8 10.35 5.01 -11.45
N ASP A 9 9.30 4.67 -12.19
CA ASP A 9 9.36 4.29 -13.61
C ASP A 9 10.39 3.16 -13.88
N LEU A 10 10.50 2.23 -12.94
CA LEU A 10 11.41 1.11 -13.01
C LEU A 10 10.68 -0.17 -13.38
N LYS A 11 11.19 -0.88 -14.39
CA LYS A 11 10.70 -2.23 -14.71
C LYS A 11 11.16 -3.18 -13.61
N ALA A 12 10.22 -3.80 -12.90
CA ALA A 12 10.51 -4.89 -11.99
C ALA A 12 10.96 -6.10 -12.80
N LYS A 13 12.25 -6.35 -12.87
CA LYS A 13 12.76 -7.66 -13.30
C LYS A 13 12.56 -8.62 -12.14
N SER A 14 11.94 -9.76 -12.43
CA SER A 14 11.45 -10.76 -11.49
C SER A 14 12.50 -11.22 -10.46
N SER A 15 11.97 -11.56 -9.30
CA SER A 15 12.37 -12.60 -8.34
C SER A 15 13.57 -12.43 -7.42
N ASN A 16 14.54 -11.62 -7.68
CA ASN A 16 15.61 -11.40 -6.70
C ASN A 16 15.66 -9.92 -6.31
N PHE A 17 14.97 -9.58 -5.20
CA PHE A 17 14.95 -8.24 -4.60
C PHE A 17 16.30 -7.77 -4.03
N LYS A 18 17.40 -8.25 -4.58
CA LYS A 18 18.72 -7.64 -4.45
C LYS A 18 18.76 -6.41 -5.36
N LEU A 19 18.22 -5.32 -4.86
CA LEU A 19 18.00 -4.08 -5.62
C LEU A 19 19.23 -3.17 -5.62
N GLY A 20 20.42 -3.70 -5.74
CA GLY A 20 21.60 -2.90 -6.02
C GLY A 20 21.78 -2.61 -7.52
N PRO A 21 22.47 -1.55 -7.93
CA PRO A 21 22.81 -0.35 -7.15
C PRO A 21 21.59 0.56 -6.92
N PHE A 22 21.55 1.25 -5.78
CA PHE A 22 20.42 2.08 -5.33
C PHE A 22 20.32 3.45 -6.06
N ASP A 23 21.25 3.80 -6.87
CA ASP A 23 21.25 5.07 -7.63
C ASP A 23 20.02 5.26 -8.54
N LYS A 24 19.44 4.16 -8.99
CA LYS A 24 18.19 4.17 -9.79
C LYS A 24 17.00 4.79 -9.07
N PHE A 25 17.00 4.78 -7.73
CA PHE A 25 15.92 5.34 -6.92
C PHE A 25 15.95 6.86 -6.78
N LYS A 26 17.04 7.53 -7.15
CA LYS A 26 17.17 9.01 -7.07
C LYS A 26 16.09 9.75 -7.86
N LYS A 27 15.48 9.10 -8.85
CA LYS A 27 14.40 9.66 -9.69
C LYS A 27 12.99 9.37 -9.19
N CYS A 28 12.83 8.58 -8.13
CA CYS A 28 11.53 8.25 -7.60
C CYS A 28 10.76 9.47 -7.13
N VAL A 29 9.46 9.45 -7.29
CA VAL A 29 8.56 10.55 -6.91
C VAL A 29 8.76 10.95 -5.45
N PRO A 30 8.79 10.03 -4.45
CA PRO A 30 8.98 10.43 -3.06
C PRO A 30 10.31 11.15 -2.82
N VAL A 31 11.42 10.69 -3.43
CA VAL A 31 12.73 11.37 -3.31
C VAL A 31 12.68 12.80 -3.84
N ARG A 32 11.96 13.02 -4.94
CA ARG A 32 11.81 14.36 -5.53
C ARG A 32 10.93 15.27 -4.67
N LEU A 33 9.85 14.74 -4.12
CA LEU A 33 8.95 15.47 -3.24
C LEU A 33 9.62 15.84 -1.92
N GLN A 34 10.41 14.93 -1.34
CA GLN A 34 11.18 15.20 -0.13
C GLN A 34 12.13 16.41 -0.31
N LYS A 35 12.79 16.53 -1.46
CA LYS A 35 13.63 17.68 -1.80
C LYS A 35 12.84 19.00 -1.91
N GLN A 36 11.52 18.92 -2.09
CA GLN A 36 10.61 20.08 -2.14
C GLN A 36 9.93 20.35 -0.79
N GLY A 37 10.39 19.68 0.27
CA GLY A 37 9.89 19.88 1.63
C GLY A 37 8.57 19.16 1.93
N TYR A 38 8.24 18.09 1.18
CA TYR A 38 7.13 17.22 1.54
C TYR A 38 7.52 16.28 2.68
N ASP A 39 6.61 16.12 3.63
CA ASP A 39 6.62 14.99 4.56
C ASP A 39 6.13 13.74 3.84
N ILE A 40 6.90 12.65 3.94
CA ILE A 40 6.66 11.43 3.16
C ILE A 40 6.39 10.26 4.09
N GLN A 41 5.20 9.70 4.00
CA GLN A 41 4.82 8.51 4.77
C GLN A 41 4.32 7.40 3.85
N ALA A 42 4.56 6.14 4.24
CA ALA A 42 4.05 4.97 3.53
C ALA A 42 3.35 4.00 4.49
N PHE A 43 2.28 3.37 4.01
CA PHE A 43 1.49 2.41 4.79
C PHE A 43 1.28 1.14 3.98
N HIS A 44 1.45 -0.02 4.63
CA HIS A 44 1.16 -1.32 4.02
C HIS A 44 0.83 -2.36 5.07
N GLY A 45 -0.30 -3.02 4.91
CA GLY A 45 -0.81 -4.02 5.85
C GLY A 45 0.04 -5.26 6.02
N SER A 46 0.93 -5.57 5.09
CA SER A 46 1.78 -6.76 5.16
C SER A 46 3.12 -6.49 5.86
N SER A 47 3.87 -7.57 6.11
CA SER A 47 5.19 -7.49 6.73
C SER A 47 6.20 -6.75 5.84
N SER A 48 7.06 -5.95 6.46
CA SER A 48 8.18 -5.27 5.79
C SER A 48 9.19 -6.25 5.15
N LYS A 49 9.20 -7.50 5.62
CA LYS A 49 10.04 -8.58 5.04
C LYS A 49 9.52 -9.04 3.69
N MET A 50 8.21 -8.90 3.45
CA MET A 50 7.64 -9.24 2.15
C MET A 50 8.24 -8.37 1.07
N TYR A 51 8.79 -9.03 0.05
CA TYR A 51 9.57 -8.38 -1.01
C TYR A 51 10.74 -7.52 -0.52
N ASN A 52 11.21 -7.78 0.71
CA ASN A 52 12.34 -7.08 1.31
C ASN A 52 12.20 -5.54 1.33
N ARG A 53 10.96 -5.05 1.52
CA ARG A 53 10.64 -3.61 1.47
C ARG A 53 11.43 -2.78 2.46
N LYS A 54 11.69 -3.33 3.66
CA LYS A 54 12.50 -2.69 4.69
C LYS A 54 13.84 -2.20 4.17
N GLU A 55 14.46 -2.96 3.24
CA GLU A 55 15.80 -2.67 2.73
C GLU A 55 15.79 -1.56 1.65
N TRP A 56 14.77 -1.51 0.80
CA TRP A 56 14.81 -0.63 -0.35
C TRP A 56 13.86 0.57 -0.32
N TYR A 57 12.80 0.55 0.51
CA TYR A 57 11.91 1.70 0.68
C TYR A 57 12.65 2.99 1.06
N PRO A 58 13.63 2.97 2.00
CA PRO A 58 14.37 4.18 2.35
C PRO A 58 15.09 4.83 1.15
N TYR A 59 15.62 4.01 0.23
CA TYR A 59 16.32 4.55 -0.95
C TYR A 59 15.41 5.20 -1.98
N MET A 60 14.13 4.84 -2.00
CA MET A 60 13.15 5.50 -2.86
C MET A 60 12.40 6.65 -2.18
N GLY A 61 12.84 7.05 -0.99
CA GLY A 61 12.29 8.19 -0.26
C GLY A 61 11.13 7.86 0.68
N LEU A 62 10.92 6.58 1.00
CA LEU A 62 9.89 6.10 1.92
C LEU A 62 10.54 5.66 3.25
N GLN A 63 11.23 6.59 3.93
CA GLN A 63 11.91 6.30 5.21
C GLN A 63 10.93 6.05 6.34
N ASP A 64 9.83 6.82 6.38
CA ASP A 64 8.75 6.65 7.36
C ASP A 64 7.68 5.71 6.79
N ALA A 65 7.98 4.40 6.84
CA ALA A 65 7.12 3.36 6.32
C ALA A 65 6.58 2.46 7.43
N HIS A 66 5.27 2.40 7.52
CA HIS A 66 4.52 1.65 8.52
C HIS A 66 4.06 0.31 7.94
N PHE A 67 4.44 -0.78 8.61
CA PHE A 67 4.14 -2.15 8.21
C PHE A 67 3.52 -2.93 9.38
N TYR A 68 2.80 -4.01 9.09
CA TYR A 68 2.46 -4.98 10.12
C TYR A 68 3.76 -5.54 10.77
N PRO A 69 3.87 -5.66 12.12
CA PRO A 69 2.82 -5.54 13.15
C PRO A 69 2.74 -4.17 13.87
N HIS A 70 3.26 -3.08 13.30
CA HIS A 70 3.35 -1.78 13.98
C HIS A 70 2.01 -1.03 14.13
N PHE A 71 0.94 -1.53 13.53
CA PHE A 71 -0.39 -0.95 13.68
C PHE A 71 -1.04 -1.41 15.00
N SER A 72 -1.75 -0.51 15.69
CA SER A 72 -2.49 -0.82 16.91
C SER A 72 -3.86 -1.44 16.60
N ASN A 73 -4.34 -2.34 17.50
CA ASN A 73 -5.68 -2.92 17.44
C ASN A 73 -6.04 -3.63 16.12
N ILE A 74 -5.16 -4.48 15.62
CA ILE A 74 -5.25 -5.04 14.29
C ILE A 74 -6.06 -6.33 14.27
N LYS A 75 -7.09 -6.36 13.41
CA LYS A 75 -7.67 -7.58 12.88
C LYS A 75 -6.87 -8.02 11.64
N LEU A 76 -6.37 -9.25 11.65
CA LEU A 76 -5.68 -9.80 10.49
C LEU A 76 -6.67 -10.11 9.37
N CYS A 77 -6.24 -9.90 8.13
CA CYS A 77 -6.95 -10.37 6.97
C CYS A 77 -6.94 -11.89 6.90
N TYR A 78 -8.01 -12.46 6.42
CA TYR A 78 -8.14 -13.89 6.23
C TYR A 78 -7.43 -14.38 4.97
N SER A 79 -7.62 -13.67 3.86
CA SER A 79 -7.10 -14.07 2.55
C SER A 79 -5.61 -13.80 2.37
N PHE A 80 -5.08 -12.80 3.05
CA PHE A 80 -3.68 -12.41 2.91
C PHE A 80 -3.07 -12.04 4.27
N PRO A 81 -1.90 -12.61 4.65
CA PRO A 81 -1.31 -12.36 5.97
C PRO A 81 -0.94 -10.88 6.17
N GLY A 82 -1.64 -10.22 7.06
CA GLY A 82 -1.38 -8.82 7.41
C GLY A 82 -2.59 -8.11 7.99
N ALA A 83 -2.43 -6.83 8.27
CA ALA A 83 -3.52 -5.96 8.69
C ALA A 83 -4.43 -5.63 7.51
N CYS A 84 -5.74 -5.79 7.69
CA CYS A 84 -6.71 -5.40 6.67
C CYS A 84 -6.70 -3.88 6.46
N ASP A 85 -6.92 -3.45 5.23
CA ASP A 85 -6.91 -2.04 4.84
C ASP A 85 -7.87 -1.20 5.66
N TYR A 86 -9.02 -1.76 6.01
CA TYR A 86 -9.99 -1.11 6.89
C TYR A 86 -9.41 -0.69 8.25
N ASN A 87 -8.56 -1.53 8.82
CA ASN A 87 -7.94 -1.20 10.11
C ASN A 87 -6.88 -0.10 9.96
N ILE A 88 -6.21 -0.06 8.81
CA ILE A 88 -5.14 0.90 8.52
C ILE A 88 -5.70 2.28 8.13
N VAL A 89 -6.92 2.37 7.61
CA VAL A 89 -7.52 3.64 7.16
C VAL A 89 -7.51 4.72 8.24
N HIS A 90 -7.63 4.33 9.51
CA HIS A 90 -7.58 5.26 10.64
C HIS A 90 -6.19 5.87 10.80
N ASP A 91 -5.13 5.06 10.69
CA ASP A 91 -3.73 5.51 10.79
C ASP A 91 -3.37 6.42 9.61
N VAL A 92 -3.77 6.03 8.40
CA VAL A 92 -3.61 6.86 7.18
C VAL A 92 -4.34 8.20 7.31
N SER A 93 -5.59 8.17 7.80
CA SER A 93 -6.38 9.38 8.02
C SER A 93 -5.77 10.28 9.10
N ALA A 94 -5.26 9.70 10.19
CA ALA A 94 -4.58 10.44 11.25
C ALA A 94 -3.31 11.11 10.73
N ALA A 95 -2.50 10.38 9.98
CA ALA A 95 -1.29 10.91 9.34
C ALA A 95 -1.61 12.10 8.42
N ASN A 96 -2.66 11.98 7.60
CA ASN A 96 -3.08 13.07 6.72
C ASN A 96 -3.57 14.31 7.50
N LYS A 97 -4.30 14.11 8.61
CA LYS A 97 -4.81 15.21 9.43
C LYS A 97 -3.73 15.90 10.26
N SER A 98 -2.70 15.15 10.67
CA SER A 98 -1.59 15.67 11.50
C SER A 98 -0.52 16.39 10.68
N ALA A 99 -0.56 16.31 9.36
CA ALA A 99 0.42 16.95 8.50
C ALA A 99 0.41 18.48 8.66
N GLN A 100 1.57 19.05 9.02
CA GLN A 100 1.73 20.50 9.26
C GLN A 100 2.14 21.29 8.00
N GLY A 101 2.00 20.69 6.82
CA GLY A 101 2.43 21.32 5.57
C GLY A 101 2.20 20.42 4.38
N LYS A 102 3.15 20.42 3.45
CA LYS A 102 3.08 19.55 2.28
C LYS A 102 3.30 18.11 2.71
N SER A 103 2.36 17.23 2.44
CA SER A 103 2.47 15.80 2.74
C SER A 103 2.27 14.95 1.49
N PHE A 104 2.91 13.80 1.45
CA PHE A 104 2.69 12.75 0.47
C PHE A 104 2.56 11.42 1.21
N ILE A 105 1.39 10.82 1.12
CA ILE A 105 1.10 9.54 1.73
C ILE A 105 0.97 8.49 0.63
N TYR A 106 1.80 7.47 0.69
CA TYR A 106 1.71 6.30 -0.16
C TYR A 106 1.10 5.12 0.61
N TRP A 107 -0.10 4.72 0.23
CA TRP A 107 -0.76 3.57 0.83
C TRP A 107 -0.88 2.43 -0.18
N LEU A 108 -0.12 1.35 0.06
CA LEU A 108 -0.23 0.12 -0.70
C LEU A 108 -1.26 -0.78 -0.02
N THR A 109 -2.43 -0.87 -0.63
CA THR A 109 -3.56 -1.68 -0.13
C THR A 109 -3.26 -3.18 -0.22
N LEU A 110 -3.89 -3.95 0.66
CA LEU A 110 -3.72 -5.39 0.76
C LEU A 110 -4.97 -6.16 0.29
N ASN A 111 -6.16 -5.68 0.64
CA ASN A 111 -7.42 -6.40 0.38
C ASN A 111 -7.81 -6.47 -1.10
N THR A 112 -7.21 -5.64 -1.94
CA THR A 112 -7.37 -5.68 -3.40
C THR A 112 -6.46 -6.70 -4.08
N HIS A 113 -5.63 -7.41 -3.30
CA HIS A 113 -4.70 -8.42 -3.81
C HIS A 113 -5.35 -9.80 -3.83
N HIS A 114 -5.28 -10.49 -4.97
CA HIS A 114 -5.72 -11.89 -5.07
C HIS A 114 -4.86 -12.83 -4.19
N PRO A 115 -5.42 -13.85 -3.53
CA PRO A 115 -6.82 -14.28 -3.52
C PRO A 115 -7.71 -13.38 -2.66
N TYR A 116 -8.99 -13.29 -3.02
CA TYR A 116 -10.00 -12.55 -2.27
C TYR A 116 -10.78 -13.49 -1.35
N SER A 117 -11.25 -12.97 -0.21
CA SER A 117 -12.11 -13.71 0.70
C SER A 117 -13.29 -12.85 1.15
N GLU A 118 -14.46 -13.45 1.15
CA GLU A 118 -15.66 -12.81 1.72
C GLU A 118 -15.51 -12.52 3.22
N LEU A 119 -14.61 -13.24 3.92
CA LEU A 119 -14.32 -13.03 5.34
C LEU A 119 -13.54 -11.73 5.61
N ASP A 120 -12.94 -11.15 4.60
CA ASP A 120 -12.25 -9.85 4.67
C ASP A 120 -13.18 -8.68 4.32
N MET A 121 -14.44 -8.97 3.96
CA MET A 121 -15.41 -7.94 3.59
C MET A 121 -15.86 -7.13 4.81
N LEU A 122 -16.01 -5.84 4.60
CA LEU A 122 -16.39 -4.86 5.60
C LEU A 122 -17.90 -4.67 5.64
N GLY A 123 -18.59 -5.54 6.35
CA GLY A 123 -20.02 -5.37 6.56
C GLY A 123 -20.89 -5.78 5.35
N ALA A 124 -22.16 -5.40 5.39
CA ALA A 124 -23.10 -5.65 4.31
C ALA A 124 -22.64 -4.99 3.02
N ASN A 125 -22.79 -5.69 1.89
CA ASN A 125 -22.55 -5.14 0.57
C ASN A 125 -23.31 -3.82 0.41
N THR A 126 -22.57 -2.71 0.35
CA THR A 126 -23.15 -1.39 0.11
C THR A 126 -23.49 -1.14 -1.34
N TYR A 127 -23.07 -2.07 -2.23
CA TYR A 127 -23.29 -1.99 -3.66
C TYR A 127 -24.27 -3.09 -4.11
N ASP A 128 -25.23 -2.69 -4.92
CA ASP A 128 -26.10 -3.65 -5.61
C ASP A 128 -25.38 -4.20 -6.84
N CYS A 129 -24.88 -5.44 -6.69
CA CYS A 129 -24.16 -6.14 -7.74
C CYS A 129 -25.04 -6.54 -8.95
N HIS A 130 -26.35 -6.33 -8.87
CA HIS A 130 -27.27 -6.52 -9.98
C HIS A 130 -27.38 -5.32 -10.91
N GLN A 131 -26.74 -4.19 -10.56
CA GLN A 131 -26.75 -3.02 -11.41
C GLN A 131 -26.10 -3.31 -12.77
N PRO A 132 -26.61 -2.66 -13.86
CA PRO A 132 -26.08 -2.83 -15.22
C PRO A 132 -24.57 -2.58 -15.34
N LEU A 133 -24.01 -1.75 -14.46
CA LEU A 133 -22.57 -1.45 -14.40
C LEU A 133 -21.70 -2.71 -14.29
N PHE A 134 -22.18 -3.72 -13.56
CA PHE A 134 -21.44 -4.96 -13.35
C PHE A 134 -21.74 -6.03 -14.41
N ASN A 135 -22.71 -5.78 -15.29
CA ASN A 135 -23.05 -6.60 -16.46
C ASN A 135 -23.02 -8.12 -16.18
N GLY A 136 -23.65 -8.54 -15.08
CA GLY A 136 -23.73 -9.94 -14.63
C GLY A 136 -22.45 -10.50 -14.00
N ARG A 137 -21.38 -9.72 -13.85
CA ARG A 137 -20.15 -10.13 -13.18
C ARG A 137 -20.24 -9.87 -11.66
N GLN A 138 -21.05 -10.65 -10.99
CA GLN A 138 -21.25 -10.53 -9.53
C GLN A 138 -19.94 -10.64 -8.74
N GLU A 139 -19.00 -11.48 -9.20
CA GLU A 139 -17.69 -11.63 -8.58
C GLU A 139 -16.87 -10.32 -8.60
N ALA A 140 -16.95 -9.56 -9.69
CA ALA A 140 -16.25 -8.29 -9.80
C ALA A 140 -16.83 -7.18 -8.91
N CYS A 141 -18.08 -7.31 -8.48
CA CYS A 141 -18.71 -6.37 -7.56
C CYS A 141 -18.33 -6.63 -6.09
N ARG A 142 -17.93 -7.85 -5.77
CA ARG A 142 -17.60 -8.27 -4.40
C ARG A 142 -16.14 -7.99 -4.00
N ILE A 143 -15.37 -7.42 -4.90
CA ILE A 143 -14.00 -6.98 -4.71
C ILE A 143 -13.99 -5.49 -4.34
#